data_64d5a1d8c09dcbb21d03963d090cb9e7
#
_entry.id   64d5a1d8c09dcbb21d03963d090cb9e7
#
_cell.length_a   1.000
_cell.length_b   1.000
_cell.length_c   1.000
_cell.angle_alpha   90.00
_cell.angle_beta   90.00
_cell.angle_gamma   90.00
#
_symmetry.space_group_name_H-M   'P 1'
#
loop_
_entity.id
_entity.type
_entity.pdbx_description
1 polymer ?
#
loop_
_entity_poly.entity_id
_entity_poly.type
_entity_poly.pdbx_seq_one_letter_code
_entity_poly.pdbx_strand_id
1 'polypeptide(L)'
;RMLRDELCLGAGQAPVHIGDGWIVTYNPGITRIEGSCGPARPVTKADIDGALPRVLTTLFKEEIQEVRLNSQMASWPKDELTTFLQNDFYEGRSGDAFIVPRRRVLQHWDAGRGSGHGTTHDYDITVPLIFWGAGFKAGSSDGDDATPYDLAVTLGDAIGVTLPQATGKSRLKRLAPTAR
;
A
#
# COMPACT_ATOMS: atom_id res chain seq x y z
N ARG A 1 -2.01 12.91 19.22
CA ARG A 1 -1.46 13.70 20.33
C ARG A 1 0.02 13.36 20.56
N MET A 2 0.39 12.10 20.85
CA MET A 2 1.78 11.71 21.15
C MET A 2 2.81 12.17 20.11
N LEU A 3 2.55 12.00 18.80
CA LEU A 3 3.50 12.47 17.79
C LEU A 3 3.66 13.99 17.80
N ARG A 4 2.59 14.72 18.08
CA ARG A 4 2.63 16.18 18.25
C ARG A 4 3.47 16.58 19.47
N ASP A 5 3.26 15.89 20.59
CA ASP A 5 4.00 16.14 21.84
C ASP A 5 5.49 15.81 21.66
N GLU A 6 5.79 14.68 20.97
CA GLU A 6 7.15 14.24 20.62
C GLU A 6 7.91 15.27 19.75
N LEU A 7 7.19 15.90 18.83
CA LEU A 7 7.74 16.90 17.91
C LEU A 7 7.64 18.33 18.46
N CYS A 8 7.13 18.50 19.69
CA CYS A 8 6.88 19.81 20.31
C CYS A 8 6.07 20.76 19.43
N LEU A 9 4.91 20.31 18.98
CA LEU A 9 4.03 21.10 18.12
C LEU A 9 2.92 21.78 18.93
N GLY A 10 2.49 22.94 18.46
CA GLY A 10 1.35 23.65 19.02
C GLY A 10 0.02 22.90 18.84
N ALA A 11 -0.98 23.32 19.59
CA ALA A 11 -2.33 22.78 19.49
C ALA A 11 -2.87 22.96 18.04
N GLY A 12 -3.55 21.94 17.52
CA GLY A 12 -4.15 21.98 16.17
C GLY A 12 -3.18 21.65 15.03
N GLN A 13 -1.88 21.52 15.27
CA GLN A 13 -0.94 21.07 14.23
C GLN A 13 -0.96 19.55 14.11
N ALA A 14 -1.15 19.05 12.87
CA ALA A 14 -1.12 17.63 12.54
C ALA A 14 0.11 17.34 11.66
N PRO A 15 1.14 16.68 12.18
CA PRO A 15 2.39 16.44 11.44
C PRO A 15 2.23 15.43 10.31
N VAL A 16 1.22 14.57 10.40
CA VAL A 16 0.95 13.54 9.40
C VAL A 16 -0.55 13.39 9.16
N HIS A 17 -0.89 12.91 7.98
CA HIS A 17 -2.20 12.37 7.62
C HIS A 17 -2.04 10.88 7.33
N ILE A 18 -2.94 10.06 7.87
CA ILE A 18 -3.02 8.62 7.55
C ILE A 18 -4.24 8.45 6.66
N GLY A 19 -3.99 8.14 5.40
CA GLY A 19 -5.01 7.89 4.39
C GLY A 19 -5.43 6.42 4.31
N ASP A 20 -6.32 6.14 3.38
CA ASP A 20 -6.72 4.77 3.05
C ASP A 20 -5.52 3.95 2.57
N GLY A 21 -5.58 2.63 2.77
CA GLY A 21 -4.49 1.73 2.38
C GLY A 21 -3.23 1.84 3.24
N TRP A 22 -3.35 2.39 4.45
CA TRP A 22 -2.23 2.49 5.41
C TRP A 22 -1.08 3.40 4.98
N ILE A 23 -1.36 4.35 4.09
CA ILE A 23 -0.38 5.32 3.58
C ILE A 23 -0.33 6.54 4.49
N VAL A 24 0.88 6.96 4.84
CA VAL A 24 1.13 8.15 5.65
C VAL A 24 1.71 9.25 4.78
N THR A 25 1.10 10.42 4.82
CA THR A 25 1.61 11.63 4.15
C THR A 25 1.99 12.68 5.20
N TYR A 26 3.16 13.29 5.04
CA TYR A 26 3.62 14.34 5.93
C TYR A 26 3.00 15.69 5.57
N ASN A 27 2.69 16.44 6.58
CA ASN A 27 2.18 17.80 6.41
C ASN A 27 3.36 18.79 6.42
N PRO A 28 3.68 19.42 5.29
CA PRO A 28 4.72 20.44 5.23
C PRO A 28 4.26 21.73 5.92
N GLY A 29 5.21 22.53 6.38
CA GLY A 29 4.95 23.89 6.87
C GLY A 29 4.54 23.97 8.34
N ILE A 30 4.65 22.90 9.10
CA ILE A 30 4.49 22.95 10.56
C ILE A 30 5.77 23.42 11.25
N THR A 31 5.60 24.06 12.41
CA THR A 31 6.72 24.64 13.17
C THR A 31 6.69 24.15 14.61
N ARG A 32 7.84 23.76 15.13
CA ARG A 32 8.02 23.51 16.58
C ARG A 32 7.80 24.81 17.35
N ILE A 33 7.16 24.70 18.50
CA ILE A 33 7.16 25.76 19.48
C ILE A 33 8.45 25.72 20.31
N GLU A 34 8.91 26.87 20.74
CA GLU A 34 10.02 26.96 21.67
C GLU A 34 9.70 26.24 23.00
N GLY A 35 10.63 25.44 23.50
CA GLY A 35 10.42 24.66 24.72
C GLY A 35 11.41 23.51 24.88
N SER A 36 10.92 22.39 25.42
CA SER A 36 11.73 21.21 25.76
C SER A 36 12.49 20.59 24.58
N CYS A 37 12.02 20.80 23.34
CA CYS A 37 12.71 20.35 22.13
C CYS A 37 13.71 21.38 21.55
N GLY A 38 13.97 22.49 22.27
CA GLY A 38 14.85 23.57 21.83
C GLY A 38 14.11 24.74 21.20
N PRO A 39 14.80 25.56 20.39
CA PRO A 39 14.22 26.75 19.80
C PRO A 39 13.13 26.44 18.75
N ALA A 40 12.25 27.40 18.53
CA ALA A 40 11.25 27.33 17.47
C ALA A 40 11.95 27.19 16.10
N ARG A 41 11.51 26.23 15.29
CA ARG A 41 12.00 26.00 13.93
C ARG A 41 11.01 25.18 13.11
N PRO A 42 11.07 25.25 11.78
CA PRO A 42 10.30 24.33 10.94
C PRO A 42 10.59 22.86 11.27
N VAL A 43 9.55 22.03 11.27
CA VAL A 43 9.70 20.59 11.37
C VAL A 43 10.16 20.05 10.02
N THR A 44 11.21 19.27 10.04
CA THR A 44 11.74 18.63 8.84
C THR A 44 11.14 17.23 8.65
N LYS A 45 11.24 16.70 7.45
CA LYS A 45 10.89 15.31 7.16
C LYS A 45 11.67 14.34 8.07
N ALA A 46 12.96 14.59 8.29
CA ALA A 46 13.80 13.77 9.17
C ALA A 46 13.33 13.79 10.64
N ASP A 47 12.75 14.89 11.12
CA ASP A 47 12.16 14.92 12.47
C ASP A 47 10.97 13.98 12.59
N ILE A 48 10.11 13.95 11.55
CA ILE A 48 8.95 13.05 11.51
C ILE A 48 9.41 11.61 11.37
N ASP A 49 10.34 11.34 10.44
CA ASP A 49 10.94 10.01 10.24
C ASP A 49 11.52 9.42 11.52
N GLY A 50 12.18 10.24 12.32
CA GLY A 50 12.78 9.81 13.60
C GLY A 50 11.76 9.48 14.70
N ALA A 51 10.57 10.07 14.66
CA ALA A 51 9.55 9.91 15.70
C ALA A 51 8.42 8.95 15.30
N LEU A 52 7.99 8.98 14.04
CA LEU A 52 6.77 8.32 13.56
C LEU A 52 6.74 6.80 13.83
N PRO A 53 7.75 6.00 13.45
CA PRO A 53 7.68 4.56 13.65
C PRO A 53 7.51 4.20 15.12
N ARG A 54 8.30 4.80 15.99
CA ARG A 54 8.26 4.56 17.44
C ARG A 54 6.90 4.95 18.05
N VAL A 55 6.37 6.11 17.69
CA VAL A 55 5.09 6.58 18.21
C VAL A 55 3.95 5.68 17.76
N LEU A 56 3.89 5.33 16.49
CA LEU A 56 2.81 4.48 15.95
C LEU A 56 2.87 3.05 16.52
N THR A 57 4.04 2.42 16.56
CA THR A 57 4.18 1.07 17.10
C THR A 57 4.00 1.00 18.61
N THR A 58 4.20 2.11 19.34
CA THR A 58 3.90 2.18 20.78
C THR A 58 2.40 2.34 21.03
N LEU A 59 1.74 3.24 20.28
CA LEU A 59 0.31 3.51 20.46
C LEU A 59 -0.58 2.37 20.01
N PHE A 60 -0.19 1.72 18.92
CA PHE A 60 -0.97 0.72 18.19
C PHE A 60 -0.20 -0.60 18.10
N LYS A 61 0.43 -1.01 19.20
CA LYS A 61 1.29 -2.21 19.23
C LYS A 61 0.56 -3.52 18.87
N GLU A 62 -0.74 -3.58 19.12
CA GLU A 62 -1.57 -4.73 18.79
C GLU A 62 -2.06 -4.70 17.34
N GLU A 63 -2.09 -3.52 16.71
CA GLU A 63 -2.60 -3.30 15.38
C GLU A 63 -1.49 -3.16 14.32
N ILE A 64 -0.37 -2.50 14.69
CA ILE A 64 0.73 -2.20 13.76
C ILE A 64 1.88 -3.16 13.98
N GLN A 65 2.33 -3.79 12.90
CA GLN A 65 3.50 -4.63 12.87
C GLN A 65 4.78 -3.78 12.74
N GLU A 66 4.81 -2.89 11.77
CA GLU A 66 5.93 -2.00 11.48
C GLU A 66 5.49 -0.77 10.67
N VAL A 67 6.40 0.21 10.57
CA VAL A 67 6.24 1.37 9.70
C VAL A 67 7.45 1.43 8.77
N ARG A 68 7.22 1.45 7.46
CA ARG A 68 8.23 1.56 6.41
C ARG A 68 8.31 3.00 5.92
N LEU A 69 9.43 3.66 6.15
CA LEU A 69 9.68 5.04 5.70
C LEU A 69 10.21 5.04 4.27
N ASN A 70 9.58 5.76 3.36
CA ASN A 70 10.02 5.83 1.96
C ASN A 70 11.41 6.47 1.81
N SER A 71 11.79 7.37 2.72
CA SER A 71 13.15 7.93 2.81
C SER A 71 14.23 6.87 3.06
N GLN A 72 13.86 5.69 3.58
CA GLN A 72 14.74 4.58 3.92
C GLN A 72 14.58 3.37 2.99
N MET A 73 13.89 3.52 1.86
CA MET A 73 13.55 2.42 0.95
C MET A 73 14.78 1.60 0.51
N ALA A 74 15.91 2.25 0.28
CA ALA A 74 17.14 1.57 -0.11
C ALA A 74 17.72 0.63 0.96
N SER A 75 17.33 0.84 2.22
CA SER A 75 17.75 0.03 3.39
C SER A 75 16.70 -0.97 3.88
N TRP A 76 15.54 -1.05 3.22
CA TRP A 76 14.52 -2.01 3.59
C TRP A 76 15.01 -3.46 3.45
N PRO A 77 14.53 -4.39 4.28
CA PRO A 77 14.85 -5.81 4.14
C PRO A 77 14.52 -6.29 2.72
N LYS A 78 15.31 -7.22 2.20
CA LYS A 78 15.06 -7.86 0.89
C LYS A 78 14.07 -8.99 1.05
N ASP A 79 12.79 -8.65 1.19
CA ASP A 79 11.68 -9.58 1.38
C ASP A 79 10.54 -9.32 0.38
N GLU A 80 9.55 -10.17 0.38
CA GLU A 80 8.39 -10.08 -0.50
C GLU A 80 7.59 -8.78 -0.24
N LEU A 81 7.43 -8.40 1.02
CA LEU A 81 6.77 -7.16 1.41
C LEU A 81 7.46 -5.94 0.79
N THR A 82 8.79 -5.89 0.85
CA THR A 82 9.57 -4.82 0.21
C THR A 82 9.30 -4.78 -1.29
N THR A 83 9.26 -5.93 -1.95
CA THR A 83 8.96 -6.01 -3.38
C THR A 83 7.58 -5.45 -3.71
N PHE A 84 6.56 -5.78 -2.93
CA PHE A 84 5.22 -5.23 -3.09
C PHE A 84 5.18 -3.71 -2.91
N LEU A 85 5.75 -3.21 -1.82
CA LEU A 85 5.74 -1.77 -1.54
C LEU A 85 6.55 -0.96 -2.55
N GLN A 86 7.67 -1.51 -3.06
CA GLN A 86 8.46 -0.87 -4.11
C GLN A 86 7.72 -0.84 -5.45
N ASN A 87 6.98 -1.88 -5.79
CA ASN A 87 6.19 -1.92 -7.02
C ASN A 87 5.00 -0.93 -6.99
N ASP A 88 4.49 -0.65 -5.79
CA ASP A 88 3.40 0.32 -5.57
C ASP A 88 3.91 1.76 -5.45
N PHE A 89 5.20 1.95 -5.25
CA PHE A 89 5.78 3.26 -5.04
C PHE A 89 5.97 4.04 -6.36
N TYR A 90 5.47 5.26 -6.35
CA TYR A 90 5.73 6.24 -7.41
C TYR A 90 6.16 7.57 -6.77
N GLU A 91 7.36 8.04 -7.10
CA GLU A 91 7.92 9.27 -6.55
C GLU A 91 7.02 10.47 -6.81
N GLY A 92 6.78 11.27 -5.77
CA GLY A 92 5.92 12.45 -5.81
C GLY A 92 4.40 12.16 -5.78
N ARG A 93 3.98 10.88 -5.80
CA ARG A 93 2.56 10.48 -5.74
C ARG A 93 2.25 9.52 -4.61
N SER A 94 3.18 8.67 -4.25
CA SER A 94 3.08 7.82 -3.05
C SER A 94 3.34 8.66 -1.80
N GLY A 95 2.80 8.22 -0.67
CA GLY A 95 3.00 8.87 0.62
C GLY A 95 4.45 8.86 1.09
N ASP A 96 4.68 9.30 2.31
CA ASP A 96 6.00 9.37 2.94
C ASP A 96 6.37 8.11 3.70
N ALA A 97 5.36 7.35 4.13
CA ALA A 97 5.55 6.07 4.82
C ALA A 97 4.37 5.13 4.60
N PHE A 98 4.64 3.84 4.77
CA PHE A 98 3.63 2.77 4.81
C PHE A 98 3.52 2.23 6.24
N ILE A 99 2.29 2.07 6.72
CA ILE A 99 2.00 1.31 7.93
C ILE A 99 1.71 -0.13 7.51
N VAL A 100 2.45 -1.08 8.06
CA VAL A 100 2.19 -2.50 7.89
C VAL A 100 1.33 -2.99 9.06
N PRO A 101 0.05 -3.25 8.86
CA PRO A 101 -0.82 -3.74 9.92
C PRO A 101 -0.48 -5.18 10.29
N ARG A 102 -0.84 -5.61 11.49
CA ARG A 102 -0.85 -7.04 11.84
C ARG A 102 -1.96 -7.76 11.09
N ARG A 103 -1.81 -9.07 10.97
CA ARG A 103 -2.86 -9.90 10.35
C ARG A 103 -4.22 -9.68 11.02
N ARG A 104 -5.27 -9.59 10.20
CA ARG A 104 -6.68 -9.41 10.62
C ARG A 104 -6.97 -8.06 11.26
N VAL A 105 -6.08 -7.09 11.12
CA VAL A 105 -6.35 -5.70 11.45
C VAL A 105 -6.96 -5.00 10.25
N LEU A 106 -8.10 -4.39 10.46
CA LEU A 106 -8.83 -3.65 9.45
C LEU A 106 -8.78 -2.16 9.77
N GLN A 107 -8.35 -1.37 8.81
CA GLN A 107 -8.52 0.08 8.89
C GLN A 107 -9.99 0.41 8.58
N HIS A 108 -10.69 0.95 9.54
CA HIS A 108 -12.09 1.33 9.36
C HIS A 108 -12.41 2.61 10.12
N TRP A 109 -13.14 3.51 9.46
CA TRP A 109 -13.53 4.80 10.05
C TRP A 109 -14.79 4.68 10.93
N ASP A 110 -15.62 3.67 10.70
CA ASP A 110 -16.84 3.39 11.46
C ASP A 110 -16.71 2.09 12.26
N ALA A 111 -16.64 2.18 13.57
CA ALA A 111 -16.51 1.03 14.44
C ALA A 111 -17.66 0.03 14.25
N GLY A 112 -17.33 -1.22 13.96
CA GLY A 112 -18.26 -2.34 13.93
C GLY A 112 -19.02 -2.59 12.62
N ARG A 113 -18.63 -1.96 11.50
CA ARG A 113 -19.27 -2.18 10.20
C ARG A 113 -18.23 -2.35 9.09
N GLY A 114 -18.56 -3.23 8.14
CA GLY A 114 -17.91 -3.33 6.86
C GLY A 114 -16.81 -4.36 6.76
N SER A 115 -16.29 -4.47 5.57
CA SER A 115 -15.08 -5.18 5.18
C SER A 115 -14.13 -4.18 4.57
N GLY A 116 -12.84 -4.46 4.61
CA GLY A 116 -11.82 -3.62 3.98
C GLY A 116 -10.79 -4.47 3.28
N HIS A 117 -9.93 -3.81 2.56
CA HIS A 117 -8.79 -4.37 1.83
C HIS A 117 -7.63 -3.37 1.89
N GLY A 118 -6.51 -3.69 1.23
CA GLY A 118 -5.36 -2.78 1.14
C GLY A 118 -4.23 -3.15 2.09
N THR A 119 -4.27 -4.34 2.69
CA THR A 119 -3.11 -4.88 3.41
C THR A 119 -2.21 -5.69 2.47
N THR A 120 -0.98 -5.94 2.92
CA THR A 120 -0.01 -6.78 2.20
C THR A 120 -0.08 -8.26 2.59
N HIS A 121 -1.12 -8.66 3.32
CA HIS A 121 -1.31 -10.04 3.72
C HIS A 121 -1.89 -10.90 2.60
N ASP A 122 -1.53 -12.18 2.60
CA ASP A 122 -1.94 -13.17 1.60
C ASP A 122 -3.44 -13.22 1.31
N TYR A 123 -4.28 -13.07 2.35
CA TYR A 123 -5.74 -13.07 2.19
C TYR A 123 -6.29 -11.81 1.48
N ASP A 124 -5.49 -10.77 1.36
CA ASP A 124 -5.85 -9.50 0.72
C ASP A 124 -5.27 -9.40 -0.70
N ILE A 125 -4.07 -9.95 -0.89
CA ILE A 125 -3.37 -9.89 -2.17
C ILE A 125 -3.69 -11.08 -3.08
N THR A 126 -4.11 -12.23 -2.52
CA THR A 126 -4.48 -13.40 -3.29
C THR A 126 -5.96 -13.38 -3.60
N VAL A 127 -6.30 -12.98 -4.82
CA VAL A 127 -7.68 -12.85 -5.28
C VAL A 127 -7.92 -13.67 -6.55
N PRO A 128 -9.15 -14.15 -6.80
CA PRO A 128 -9.45 -14.87 -8.01
C PRO A 128 -9.43 -13.95 -9.23
N LEU A 129 -8.86 -14.42 -10.35
CA LEU A 129 -8.99 -13.80 -11.67
C LEU A 129 -9.95 -14.63 -12.51
N ILE A 130 -11.15 -14.08 -12.76
CA ILE A 130 -12.25 -14.81 -13.42
C ILE A 130 -12.57 -14.15 -14.74
N PHE A 131 -12.57 -14.94 -15.82
CA PHE A 131 -13.04 -14.53 -17.13
C PHE A 131 -14.36 -15.22 -17.46
N TRP A 132 -15.30 -14.46 -17.97
CA TRP A 132 -16.59 -14.96 -18.40
C TRP A 132 -17.02 -14.33 -19.72
N GLY A 133 -17.54 -15.14 -20.66
CA GLY A 133 -18.05 -14.68 -21.92
C GLY A 133 -17.53 -15.46 -23.13
N ALA A 134 -17.79 -14.90 -24.33
CA ALA A 134 -17.32 -15.49 -25.57
C ALA A 134 -15.78 -15.56 -25.62
N GLY A 135 -15.25 -16.65 -26.14
CA GLY A 135 -13.80 -16.89 -26.19
C GLY A 135 -13.20 -17.61 -24.99
N PHE A 136 -13.98 -17.81 -23.92
CA PHE A 136 -13.53 -18.54 -22.74
C PHE A 136 -14.29 -19.86 -22.57
N LYS A 137 -13.56 -20.93 -22.28
CA LYS A 137 -14.16 -22.25 -22.05
C LYS A 137 -14.75 -22.31 -20.64
N ALA A 138 -16.04 -22.62 -20.56
CA ALA A 138 -16.71 -22.83 -19.28
C ALA A 138 -16.05 -23.93 -18.46
N GLY A 139 -15.82 -23.69 -17.16
CA GLY A 139 -15.22 -24.64 -16.23
C GLY A 139 -13.72 -24.90 -16.48
N SER A 140 -13.04 -24.12 -17.31
CA SER A 140 -11.59 -24.17 -17.44
C SER A 140 -10.91 -23.45 -16.25
N SER A 141 -9.71 -23.90 -15.92
CA SER A 141 -8.87 -23.32 -14.87
C SER A 141 -7.43 -23.29 -15.36
N ASP A 142 -6.73 -22.19 -15.05
CA ASP A 142 -5.29 -22.09 -15.17
C ASP A 142 -4.70 -22.17 -13.77
N GLY A 143 -3.87 -23.17 -13.51
CA GLY A 143 -3.27 -23.42 -12.20
C GLY A 143 -2.03 -22.56 -11.91
N ASP A 144 -1.59 -21.75 -12.86
CA ASP A 144 -0.44 -20.87 -12.67
C ASP A 144 -0.84 -19.56 -11.97
N ASP A 145 0.09 -18.97 -11.25
CA ASP A 145 -0.08 -17.65 -10.66
C ASP A 145 -0.34 -16.61 -11.75
N ALA A 146 -1.38 -15.84 -11.52
CA ALA A 146 -1.79 -14.72 -12.38
C ALA A 146 -1.66 -13.40 -11.62
N THR A 147 -1.48 -12.32 -12.37
CA THR A 147 -1.44 -10.98 -11.82
C THR A 147 -2.52 -10.11 -12.49
N PRO A 148 -2.93 -8.99 -11.89
CA PRO A 148 -3.84 -8.04 -12.53
C PRO A 148 -3.35 -7.53 -13.90
N TYR A 149 -2.04 -7.52 -14.15
CA TYR A 149 -1.47 -7.16 -15.46
C TYR A 149 -1.88 -8.13 -16.58
N ASP A 150 -2.16 -9.39 -16.25
CA ASP A 150 -2.56 -10.42 -17.20
C ASP A 150 -3.99 -10.19 -17.73
N LEU A 151 -4.81 -9.42 -17.00
CA LEU A 151 -6.20 -9.15 -17.37
C LEU A 151 -6.29 -8.44 -18.72
N ALA A 152 -5.61 -7.32 -18.88
CA ALA A 152 -5.68 -6.51 -20.09
C ALA A 152 -5.17 -7.28 -21.32
N VAL A 153 -4.04 -7.97 -21.17
CA VAL A 153 -3.43 -8.75 -22.28
C VAL A 153 -4.32 -9.92 -22.68
N THR A 154 -4.90 -10.62 -21.71
CA THR A 154 -5.82 -11.74 -21.99
C THR A 154 -7.08 -11.30 -22.71
N LEU A 155 -7.68 -10.18 -22.28
CA LEU A 155 -8.85 -9.61 -22.96
C LEU A 155 -8.51 -9.07 -24.35
N GLY A 156 -7.36 -8.39 -24.49
CA GLY A 156 -6.88 -7.93 -25.79
C GLY A 156 -6.76 -9.07 -26.77
N ASP A 157 -6.09 -10.15 -26.39
CA ASP A 157 -5.96 -11.34 -27.23
C ASP A 157 -7.32 -11.99 -27.58
N ALA A 158 -8.26 -12.02 -26.62
CA ALA A 158 -9.58 -12.60 -26.84
C ALA A 158 -10.40 -11.85 -27.91
N ILE A 159 -10.14 -10.56 -28.10
CA ILE A 159 -10.83 -9.72 -29.08
C ILE A 159 -9.93 -9.33 -30.28
N GLY A 160 -8.72 -9.88 -30.35
CA GLY A 160 -7.78 -9.62 -31.46
C GLY A 160 -7.10 -8.24 -31.41
N VAL A 161 -7.00 -7.63 -30.22
CA VAL A 161 -6.34 -6.32 -30.01
C VAL A 161 -4.97 -6.52 -29.37
N THR A 162 -3.93 -6.00 -30.03
CA THR A 162 -2.57 -6.01 -29.48
C THR A 162 -2.35 -4.83 -28.56
N LEU A 163 -1.79 -5.09 -27.37
CA LEU A 163 -1.44 -4.09 -26.35
C LEU A 163 0.09 -4.04 -26.16
N PRO A 164 0.84 -3.32 -27.01
CA PRO A 164 2.30 -3.44 -27.08
C PRO A 164 3.03 -2.93 -25.83
N GLN A 165 2.37 -2.12 -25.01
CA GLN A 165 2.94 -1.58 -23.76
C GLN A 165 2.49 -2.33 -22.51
N ALA A 166 1.60 -3.30 -22.63
CA ALA A 166 1.16 -4.11 -21.49
C ALA A 166 2.22 -5.16 -21.15
N THR A 167 2.54 -5.31 -19.88
CA THR A 167 3.59 -6.20 -19.39
C THR A 167 3.09 -7.57 -18.92
N GLY A 168 1.77 -7.74 -18.86
CA GLY A 168 1.13 -9.01 -18.44
C GLY A 168 1.31 -10.14 -19.45
N LYS A 169 0.92 -11.34 -19.05
CA LYS A 169 0.93 -12.56 -19.88
C LYS A 169 -0.49 -12.96 -20.23
N SER A 170 -0.74 -13.24 -21.50
CA SER A 170 -2.05 -13.76 -21.92
C SER A 170 -2.30 -15.15 -21.36
N ARG A 171 -3.47 -15.35 -20.79
CA ARG A 171 -3.99 -16.63 -20.29
C ARG A 171 -4.93 -17.31 -21.29
N LEU A 172 -5.23 -16.65 -22.43
CA LEU A 172 -6.23 -17.09 -23.37
C LEU A 172 -5.99 -18.52 -23.89
N LYS A 173 -4.74 -18.90 -24.20
CA LYS A 173 -4.43 -20.24 -24.72
C LYS A 173 -4.86 -21.38 -23.80
N ARG A 174 -4.90 -21.15 -22.49
CA ARG A 174 -5.30 -22.13 -21.48
C ARG A 174 -6.80 -22.10 -21.19
N LEU A 175 -7.39 -20.94 -21.37
CA LEU A 175 -8.79 -20.68 -21.03
C LEU A 175 -9.71 -20.71 -22.26
N ALA A 176 -9.15 -20.71 -23.47
CA ALA A 176 -9.93 -20.77 -24.71
C ALA A 176 -10.53 -22.16 -24.96
N PRO A 177 -11.67 -22.25 -25.68
CA PRO A 177 -12.16 -23.51 -26.20
C PRO A 177 -11.11 -24.16 -27.10
N THR A 178 -10.91 -25.45 -26.95
CA THR A 178 -10.11 -26.23 -27.94
C THR A 178 -10.75 -26.07 -29.31
N ALA A 179 -9.98 -25.62 -30.28
CA ALA A 179 -10.44 -25.62 -31.69
C ALA A 179 -10.88 -27.05 -32.06
N ARG A 180 -12.10 -27.18 -32.57
CA ARG A 180 -12.62 -28.43 -33.11
C ARG A 180 -12.08 -28.68 -34.51
#